data_9406aa5f5f60059d2fd798ec733678ba
#
_entry.id   9406aa5f5f60059d2fd798ec733678ba
#
_cell.length_a   1.000
_cell.length_b   1.000
_cell.length_c   1.000
_cell.angle_alpha   90.00
_cell.angle_beta   90.00
_cell.angle_gamma   90.00
#
_symmetry.space_group_name_H-M   'P 1'
#
loop_
_entity.id
_entity.type
_entity.pdbx_description
1 polymer ?
#
loop_
_entity_poly.entity_id
_entity_poly.type
_entity_poly.pdbx_seq_one_letter_code
_entity_poly.pdbx_strand_id
1 'polypeptide(L)'
;MRSAWWLSLIMPAFLFSACIEAPLKDMHRVQIYIREAEKTTPHTLDLLFFEDGGLMKLDSYERIEKWDGAPIDGTSRTGGRKVVAIANYGEDRFAWSDILSYEGLGEKTMELMEENSSSPVMSGETETLAGRDKGCEIGLHPLLSKIRVNSLCADFHGRPYEGEKLKDVKVFLMNVHDRCKILSRKSEPSSWANYRERIYEDSIIYCDSGISISAAVVFPGISLYCYPNDISEETPETPLTRLVIEGTIGGNTYFYPINIPCLEGGKEYAFNITITKKGTSDPDTPADVGAVRFNQSVLPWKDGDEAIERF
;
A
#
# COMPACT_ATOMS: atom_id res chain seq x y z
N MET A 1 -67.81 62.74 6.54
CA MET A 1 -66.35 62.70 6.27
C MET A 1 -65.75 61.70 7.24
N ARG A 2 -65.46 60.45 6.78
CA ARG A 2 -64.57 59.51 7.45
C ARG A 2 -64.28 58.42 6.41
N SER A 3 -63.11 58.47 5.81
CA SER A 3 -62.56 57.52 4.85
C SER A 3 -62.02 56.30 5.60
N ALA A 4 -62.53 55.11 5.29
CA ALA A 4 -62.01 53.85 5.76
C ALA A 4 -61.01 53.32 4.75
N TRP A 5 -59.79 53.11 5.18
CA TRP A 5 -58.71 52.48 4.42
C TRP A 5 -58.79 50.99 4.63
N TRP A 6 -58.93 50.23 3.53
CA TRP A 6 -58.80 48.79 3.50
C TRP A 6 -57.32 48.46 3.21
N LEU A 7 -56.61 47.93 4.17
CA LEU A 7 -55.32 47.30 4.00
C LEU A 7 -55.52 45.88 3.51
N SER A 8 -55.18 45.63 2.25
CA SER A 8 -55.12 44.27 1.67
C SER A 8 -53.80 43.64 2.13
N LEU A 9 -53.89 42.62 3.00
CA LEU A 9 -52.76 41.79 3.41
C LEU A 9 -52.52 40.77 2.29
N ILE A 10 -51.48 41.00 1.48
CA ILE A 10 -50.98 40.01 0.52
C ILE A 10 -50.08 39.07 1.30
N MET A 11 -50.57 37.85 1.51
CA MET A 11 -49.81 36.75 2.11
C MET A 11 -48.95 36.10 1.01
N PRO A 12 -47.59 36.08 1.12
CA PRO A 12 -46.79 35.38 0.15
C PRO A 12 -46.99 33.87 0.33
N ALA A 13 -47.49 33.20 -0.68
CA ALA A 13 -47.52 31.75 -0.73
C ALA A 13 -46.10 31.23 -0.87
N PHE A 14 -45.54 30.76 0.20
CA PHE A 14 -44.31 29.97 0.19
C PHE A 14 -44.63 28.67 -0.55
N LEU A 15 -44.21 28.59 -1.79
CA LEU A 15 -44.08 27.35 -2.51
C LEU A 15 -42.97 26.53 -1.86
N PHE A 16 -43.34 25.66 -0.96
CA PHE A 16 -42.45 24.55 -0.55
C PHE A 16 -42.25 23.70 -1.80
N SER A 17 -41.08 23.89 -2.43
CA SER A 17 -40.56 22.95 -3.38
C SER A 17 -40.27 21.65 -2.60
N ALA A 18 -41.23 20.77 -2.55
CA ALA A 18 -41.00 19.41 -2.10
C ALA A 18 -39.96 18.84 -3.07
N CYS A 19 -38.75 18.55 -2.58
CA CYS A 19 -37.86 17.62 -3.24
C CYS A 19 -38.67 16.34 -3.41
N ILE A 20 -39.16 16.11 -4.63
CA ILE A 20 -39.72 14.83 -5.00
C ILE A 20 -38.51 13.90 -5.02
N GLU A 21 -38.35 13.11 -3.96
CA GLU A 21 -37.45 11.97 -4.01
C GLU A 21 -37.85 11.15 -5.24
N ALA A 22 -36.97 11.08 -6.21
CA ALA A 22 -37.16 10.23 -7.38
C ALA A 22 -37.44 8.81 -6.86
N PRO A 23 -38.47 8.13 -7.35
CA PRO A 23 -38.78 6.81 -6.83
C PRO A 23 -37.59 5.89 -6.99
N LEU A 24 -37.24 5.15 -5.95
CA LEU A 24 -36.19 4.11 -5.88
C LEU A 24 -36.41 2.94 -6.86
N LYS A 25 -37.25 3.12 -7.89
CA LYS A 25 -37.72 2.08 -8.80
C LYS A 25 -36.64 1.42 -9.65
N ASP A 26 -35.46 2.05 -9.77
CA ASP A 26 -34.40 1.55 -10.64
C ASP A 26 -33.17 1.04 -9.88
N MET A 27 -33.28 0.87 -8.57
CA MET A 27 -32.21 0.31 -7.75
C MET A 27 -32.23 -1.21 -7.80
N HIS A 28 -31.10 -1.79 -8.13
CA HIS A 28 -30.90 -3.24 -8.21
C HIS A 28 -29.84 -3.69 -7.24
N ARG A 29 -30.02 -4.87 -6.68
CA ARG A 29 -28.99 -5.54 -5.89
C ARG A 29 -28.00 -6.23 -6.82
N VAL A 30 -26.73 -6.08 -6.51
CA VAL A 30 -25.61 -6.74 -7.16
C VAL A 30 -24.80 -7.44 -6.07
N GLN A 31 -24.68 -8.75 -6.15
CA GLN A 31 -23.80 -9.48 -5.23
C GLN A 31 -22.35 -9.28 -5.62
N ILE A 32 -21.50 -8.89 -4.64
CA ILE A 32 -20.09 -8.66 -4.84
C ILE A 32 -19.32 -9.75 -4.09
N TYR A 33 -18.54 -10.47 -4.83
CA TYR A 33 -17.64 -11.50 -4.34
C TYR A 33 -16.24 -10.90 -4.29
N ILE A 34 -15.70 -10.75 -3.10
CA ILE A 34 -14.33 -10.29 -2.93
C ILE A 34 -13.42 -11.51 -2.98
N ARG A 35 -12.49 -11.51 -3.92
CA ARG A 35 -11.39 -12.46 -3.95
C ARG A 35 -10.18 -11.78 -3.34
N GLU A 36 -9.74 -12.28 -2.23
CA GLU A 36 -8.46 -11.91 -1.65
C GLU A 36 -7.37 -12.44 -2.57
N ALA A 37 -6.49 -11.57 -3.02
CA ALA A 37 -5.31 -12.02 -3.76
C ALA A 37 -4.41 -12.88 -2.86
N GLU A 38 -4.53 -12.67 -1.55
CA GLU A 38 -3.71 -13.29 -0.51
C GLU A 38 -4.48 -13.24 0.82
N LYS A 39 -4.23 -14.16 1.71
CA LYS A 39 -4.97 -14.45 2.97
C LYS A 39 -5.01 -13.30 4.01
N THR A 40 -4.85 -12.06 3.60
CA THR A 40 -5.05 -10.90 4.47
C THR A 40 -6.53 -10.59 4.52
N THR A 41 -7.20 -11.00 5.58
CA THR A 41 -8.64 -10.71 5.73
C THR A 41 -8.84 -9.22 5.93
N PRO A 42 -9.51 -8.53 5.00
CA PRO A 42 -9.86 -7.13 5.19
C PRO A 42 -10.73 -6.96 6.42
N HIS A 43 -10.43 -5.95 7.23
CA HIS A 43 -11.28 -5.62 8.38
C HIS A 43 -12.42 -4.70 7.99
N THR A 44 -12.12 -3.70 7.15
CA THR A 44 -13.10 -2.75 6.63
C THR A 44 -13.11 -2.81 5.11
N LEU A 45 -14.26 -2.51 4.52
CA LEU A 45 -14.40 -2.51 3.07
C LEU A 45 -15.30 -1.37 2.63
N ASP A 46 -14.82 -0.58 1.71
CA ASP A 46 -15.53 0.51 1.04
C ASP A 46 -15.86 0.09 -0.40
N LEU A 47 -17.13 0.12 -0.77
CA LEU A 47 -17.61 -0.18 -2.11
C LEU A 47 -18.15 1.08 -2.77
N LEU A 48 -17.62 1.41 -3.93
CA LEU A 48 -18.02 2.57 -4.72
C LEU A 48 -18.51 2.10 -6.09
N PHE A 49 -19.71 2.54 -6.48
CA PHE A 49 -20.29 2.24 -7.76
C PHE A 49 -20.31 3.50 -8.61
N PHE A 50 -19.65 3.45 -9.77
CA PHE A 50 -19.58 4.56 -10.72
C PHE A 50 -20.40 4.24 -11.95
N GLU A 51 -21.10 5.26 -12.49
CA GLU A 51 -21.82 5.16 -13.76
C GLU A 51 -20.86 4.86 -14.91
N ASP A 52 -21.27 3.99 -15.85
CA ASP A 52 -20.55 3.78 -17.08
C ASP A 52 -20.78 4.97 -18.03
N GLY A 53 -19.69 5.47 -18.61
CA GLY A 53 -19.69 6.55 -19.60
C GLY A 53 -19.43 7.95 -19.05
N GLY A 54 -19.03 8.85 -19.91
CA GLY A 54 -18.84 10.27 -19.65
C GLY A 54 -17.94 10.61 -18.46
N LEU A 55 -18.53 11.18 -17.44
CA LEU A 55 -17.82 11.62 -16.23
C LEU A 55 -17.66 10.53 -15.17
N MET A 56 -18.20 9.32 -15.40
CA MET A 56 -18.17 8.21 -14.44
C MET A 56 -18.49 8.68 -13.01
N LYS A 57 -19.68 9.27 -12.83
CA LYS A 57 -20.09 9.82 -11.55
C LYS A 57 -20.33 8.72 -10.52
N LEU A 58 -20.11 9.01 -9.25
CA LEU A 58 -20.46 8.12 -8.15
C LEU A 58 -21.99 7.97 -8.10
N ASP A 59 -22.48 6.75 -8.23
CA ASP A 59 -23.92 6.40 -8.14
C ASP A 59 -24.29 5.98 -6.72
N SER A 60 -23.48 5.13 -6.10
CA SER A 60 -23.69 4.69 -4.72
C SER A 60 -22.39 4.34 -4.01
N TYR A 61 -22.44 4.37 -2.70
CA TYR A 61 -21.33 4.06 -1.80
C TYR A 61 -21.86 3.25 -0.63
N GLU A 62 -21.10 2.26 -0.21
CA GLU A 62 -21.38 1.43 0.96
C GLU A 62 -20.09 1.12 1.72
N ARG A 63 -20.14 1.24 3.07
CA ARG A 63 -19.05 0.87 3.95
C ARG A 63 -19.43 -0.28 4.84
N ILE A 64 -18.54 -1.25 4.94
CA ILE A 64 -18.65 -2.41 5.82
C ILE A 64 -17.51 -2.34 6.83
N GLU A 65 -17.88 -2.11 8.10
CA GLU A 65 -16.92 -1.91 9.20
C GLU A 65 -16.26 -3.21 9.66
N LYS A 66 -16.94 -4.34 9.48
CA LYS A 66 -16.44 -5.67 9.85
C LYS A 66 -16.88 -6.67 8.79
N TRP A 67 -16.03 -6.83 7.80
CA TRP A 67 -16.29 -7.82 6.77
C TRP A 67 -15.87 -9.21 7.26
N ASP A 68 -16.72 -10.19 7.07
CA ASP A 68 -16.57 -11.59 7.54
C ASP A 68 -16.23 -12.57 6.41
N GLY A 69 -15.94 -12.07 5.21
CA GLY A 69 -15.66 -12.91 4.04
C GLY A 69 -16.92 -13.30 3.24
N ALA A 70 -18.12 -12.89 3.70
CA ALA A 70 -19.34 -13.19 2.97
C ALA A 70 -19.51 -12.30 1.73
N PRO A 71 -20.26 -12.77 0.70
CA PRO A 71 -20.67 -11.94 -0.41
C PRO A 71 -21.47 -10.73 0.07
N ILE A 72 -21.26 -9.59 -0.56
CA ILE A 72 -21.87 -8.31 -0.17
C ILE A 72 -22.99 -7.98 -1.14
N ASP A 73 -24.14 -7.58 -0.62
CA ASP A 73 -25.28 -7.11 -1.42
C ASP A 73 -25.17 -5.59 -1.63
N GLY A 74 -24.43 -5.18 -2.66
CA GLY A 74 -24.38 -3.77 -3.05
C GLY A 74 -25.64 -3.34 -3.79
N THR A 75 -25.97 -2.05 -3.76
CA THR A 75 -27.10 -1.46 -4.48
C THR A 75 -26.66 -0.41 -5.49
N SER A 76 -27.20 -0.48 -6.70
CA SER A 76 -26.91 0.47 -7.77
C SER A 76 -28.10 0.62 -8.72
N ARG A 77 -28.18 1.72 -9.46
CA ARG A 77 -29.17 1.91 -10.52
C ARG A 77 -28.92 0.98 -11.70
N THR A 78 -29.95 0.77 -12.53
CA THR A 78 -29.81 0.00 -13.77
C THR A 78 -28.75 0.57 -14.69
N GLY A 79 -27.97 -0.30 -15.34
CA GLY A 79 -26.99 0.07 -16.36
C GLY A 79 -25.59 -0.41 -16.06
N GLY A 80 -24.64 -0.05 -16.92
CA GLY A 80 -23.23 -0.34 -16.74
C GLY A 80 -22.67 0.38 -15.50
N ARG A 81 -21.89 -0.34 -14.73
CA ARG A 81 -21.23 0.19 -13.53
C ARG A 81 -19.78 -0.29 -13.47
N LYS A 82 -18.91 0.63 -13.10
CA LYS A 82 -17.58 0.28 -12.58
C LYS A 82 -17.68 0.22 -11.06
N VAL A 83 -17.32 -0.92 -10.50
CA VAL A 83 -17.34 -1.15 -9.06
C VAL A 83 -15.90 -1.17 -8.54
N VAL A 84 -15.63 -0.34 -7.57
CA VAL A 84 -14.33 -0.27 -6.88
C VAL A 84 -14.52 -0.73 -5.45
N ALA A 85 -13.62 -1.60 -5.00
CA ALA A 85 -13.52 -2.00 -3.61
C ALA A 85 -12.19 -1.52 -3.04
N ILE A 86 -12.24 -0.89 -1.85
CA ILE A 86 -11.06 -0.43 -1.12
C ILE A 86 -11.15 -1.00 0.29
N ALA A 87 -10.13 -1.71 0.72
CA ALA A 87 -10.09 -2.34 2.02
C ALA A 87 -9.08 -1.66 2.95
N ASN A 88 -9.38 -1.69 4.25
CA ASN A 88 -8.53 -1.22 5.35
C ASN A 88 -8.15 0.28 5.28
N TYR A 89 -8.91 1.07 4.52
CA TYR A 89 -8.72 2.52 4.51
C TYR A 89 -9.37 3.15 5.73
N GLY A 90 -8.62 3.95 6.52
CA GLY A 90 -9.10 4.54 7.77
C GLY A 90 -10.21 5.57 7.55
N GLU A 91 -11.17 5.64 8.50
CA GLU A 91 -12.33 6.54 8.44
C GLU A 91 -11.95 8.02 8.43
N ASP A 92 -10.89 8.39 9.14
CA ASP A 92 -10.55 9.79 9.43
C ASP A 92 -9.80 10.51 8.29
N ARG A 93 -9.49 9.82 7.20
CA ARG A 93 -8.61 10.35 6.15
C ARG A 93 -9.31 11.27 5.16
N PHE A 94 -10.48 10.89 4.71
CA PHE A 94 -11.42 11.74 3.96
C PHE A 94 -12.79 11.05 3.83
N ALA A 95 -13.85 11.85 3.63
CA ALA A 95 -15.18 11.30 3.39
C ALA A 95 -15.27 10.79 1.94
N TRP A 96 -15.66 9.53 1.74
CA TRP A 96 -15.93 8.98 0.41
C TRP A 96 -17.07 9.72 -0.30
N SER A 97 -17.99 10.32 0.47
CA SER A 97 -19.05 11.18 -0.06
C SER A 97 -18.55 12.38 -0.84
N ASP A 98 -17.28 12.78 -0.65
CA ASP A 98 -16.66 13.87 -1.37
C ASP A 98 -16.08 13.43 -2.73
N ILE A 99 -16.10 12.13 -3.01
CA ILE A 99 -15.72 11.57 -4.31
C ILE A 99 -16.90 11.68 -5.27
N LEU A 100 -16.80 12.58 -6.22
CA LEU A 100 -17.87 12.83 -7.18
C LEU A 100 -17.75 11.99 -8.44
N SER A 101 -16.55 11.48 -8.75
CA SER A 101 -16.27 10.73 -9.99
C SER A 101 -15.13 9.73 -9.78
N TYR A 102 -15.05 8.76 -10.71
CA TYR A 102 -13.96 7.79 -10.77
C TYR A 102 -12.58 8.46 -10.95
N GLU A 103 -12.51 9.53 -11.77
CA GLU A 103 -11.28 10.31 -11.94
C GLU A 103 -10.87 10.95 -10.61
N GLY A 104 -11.81 11.55 -9.86
CA GLY A 104 -11.53 12.11 -8.54
C GLY A 104 -11.04 11.08 -7.52
N LEU A 105 -11.53 9.83 -7.60
CA LEU A 105 -10.98 8.73 -6.82
C LEU A 105 -9.56 8.37 -7.27
N GLY A 106 -9.28 8.42 -8.56
CA GLY A 106 -7.97 8.13 -9.14
C GLY A 106 -6.85 9.05 -8.65
N GLU A 107 -7.20 10.24 -8.16
CA GLU A 107 -6.22 11.20 -7.61
C GLU A 107 -5.97 11.00 -6.09
N LYS A 108 -6.69 10.10 -5.44
CA LYS A 108 -6.48 9.84 -4.01
C LYS A 108 -5.24 8.97 -3.79
N THR A 109 -4.44 9.39 -2.80
CA THR A 109 -3.18 8.75 -2.42
C THR A 109 -3.21 8.30 -0.98
N MET A 110 -2.36 7.33 -0.68
CA MET A 110 -2.04 6.85 0.65
C MET A 110 -0.60 7.18 0.97
N GLU A 111 -0.33 7.66 2.19
CA GLU A 111 1.02 7.93 2.68
C GLU A 111 1.62 6.67 3.32
N LEU A 112 2.90 6.37 3.02
CA LEU A 112 3.56 5.15 3.47
C LEU A 112 3.62 5.04 5.00
N MET A 113 3.92 6.14 5.68
CA MET A 113 4.04 6.17 7.15
C MET A 113 2.69 6.06 7.88
N GLU A 114 1.60 6.10 7.13
CA GLU A 114 0.25 5.90 7.64
C GLU A 114 -0.30 4.50 7.34
N GLU A 115 0.46 3.67 6.61
CA GLU A 115 0.09 2.29 6.32
C GLU A 115 0.20 1.41 7.57
N ASN A 116 -0.68 0.43 7.64
CA ASN A 116 -0.60 -0.62 8.64
C ASN A 116 -0.14 -1.93 7.97
N SER A 117 1.09 -2.33 8.22
CA SER A 117 1.66 -3.54 7.62
C SER A 117 0.92 -4.84 7.97
N SER A 118 0.20 -4.87 9.11
CA SER A 118 -0.62 -6.01 9.52
C SER A 118 -2.02 -6.01 8.88
N SER A 119 -2.44 -4.87 8.33
CA SER A 119 -3.73 -4.70 7.66
C SER A 119 -3.57 -3.64 6.57
N PRO A 120 -2.81 -3.94 5.50
CA PRO A 120 -2.47 -2.98 4.47
C PRO A 120 -3.69 -2.50 3.70
N VAL A 121 -3.64 -1.30 3.17
CA VAL A 121 -4.66 -0.82 2.24
C VAL A 121 -4.59 -1.65 0.97
N MET A 122 -5.76 -2.14 0.54
CA MET A 122 -5.91 -2.91 -0.69
C MET A 122 -6.96 -2.27 -1.58
N SER A 123 -6.83 -2.41 -2.88
CA SER A 123 -7.82 -1.95 -3.84
C SER A 123 -8.03 -2.94 -4.97
N GLY A 124 -9.22 -2.88 -5.56
CA GLY A 124 -9.58 -3.66 -6.74
C GLY A 124 -10.79 -3.07 -7.43
N GLU A 125 -10.98 -3.44 -8.68
CA GLU A 125 -12.10 -2.96 -9.48
C GLU A 125 -12.62 -4.00 -10.46
N THR A 126 -13.87 -3.86 -10.85
CA THR A 126 -14.52 -4.67 -11.89
C THR A 126 -15.63 -3.88 -12.56
N GLU A 127 -16.17 -4.43 -13.64
CA GLU A 127 -17.34 -3.89 -14.32
C GLU A 127 -18.51 -4.84 -14.18
N THR A 128 -19.73 -4.29 -14.09
CA THR A 128 -20.97 -5.06 -13.99
C THR A 128 -22.13 -4.35 -14.72
N LEU A 129 -23.14 -5.10 -15.10
CA LEU A 129 -24.40 -4.59 -15.65
C LEU A 129 -25.49 -4.72 -14.58
N ALA A 130 -25.67 -3.68 -13.76
CA ALA A 130 -26.69 -3.64 -12.73
C ALA A 130 -28.10 -3.81 -13.34
N GLY A 131 -28.92 -4.65 -12.75
CA GLY A 131 -30.24 -5.05 -13.28
C GLY A 131 -30.20 -6.24 -14.25
N ARG A 132 -29.02 -6.65 -14.75
CA ARG A 132 -28.84 -7.83 -15.61
C ARG A 132 -27.97 -8.89 -14.93
N ASP A 133 -26.81 -8.49 -14.42
CA ASP A 133 -25.89 -9.40 -13.76
C ASP A 133 -26.35 -9.65 -12.33
N LYS A 134 -26.25 -10.90 -11.89
CA LYS A 134 -26.59 -11.29 -10.51
C LYS A 134 -25.48 -10.97 -9.52
N GLY A 135 -24.25 -10.85 -10.01
CA GLY A 135 -23.07 -10.56 -9.17
C GLY A 135 -21.83 -10.31 -10.02
N CYS A 136 -20.83 -9.77 -9.36
CA CYS A 136 -19.49 -9.55 -9.92
C CYS A 136 -18.41 -9.94 -8.93
N GLU A 137 -17.20 -10.17 -9.41
CA GLU A 137 -16.05 -10.55 -8.60
C GLU A 137 -14.99 -9.45 -8.67
N ILE A 138 -14.40 -9.10 -7.51
CA ILE A 138 -13.34 -8.11 -7.39
C ILE A 138 -12.15 -8.74 -6.69
N GLY A 139 -10.98 -8.74 -7.34
CA GLY A 139 -9.71 -9.10 -6.72
C GLY A 139 -9.11 -7.90 -5.99
N LEU A 140 -8.90 -8.03 -4.68
CA LEU A 140 -8.19 -7.02 -3.89
C LEU A 140 -6.68 -7.29 -3.95
N HIS A 141 -5.91 -6.21 -4.12
CA HIS A 141 -4.45 -6.25 -4.15
C HIS A 141 -3.87 -5.19 -3.21
N PRO A 142 -2.91 -5.53 -2.34
CA PRO A 142 -2.24 -4.57 -1.49
C PRO A 142 -1.54 -3.46 -2.29
N LEU A 143 -1.49 -2.25 -1.73
CA LEU A 143 -0.67 -1.17 -2.27
C LEU A 143 0.81 -1.42 -2.01
N LEU A 144 1.12 -2.04 -0.87
CA LEU A 144 2.48 -2.31 -0.42
C LEU A 144 3.13 -3.48 -1.16
N SER A 145 4.45 -3.43 -1.23
CA SER A 145 5.36 -4.56 -1.48
C SER A 145 6.01 -4.95 -0.17
N LYS A 146 6.29 -6.24 0.05
CA LYS A 146 6.94 -6.76 1.24
C LYS A 146 8.37 -7.17 0.94
N ILE A 147 9.32 -6.65 1.71
CA ILE A 147 10.74 -6.99 1.63
C ILE A 147 11.08 -7.81 2.87
N ARG A 148 11.31 -9.10 2.68
CA ARG A 148 11.60 -10.04 3.75
C ARG A 148 13.07 -10.45 3.75
N VAL A 149 13.74 -10.24 4.86
CA VAL A 149 15.07 -10.81 5.10
C VAL A 149 14.88 -12.09 5.91
N ASN A 150 14.96 -13.25 5.25
CA ASN A 150 14.81 -14.55 5.90
C ASN A 150 16.00 -14.88 6.77
N SER A 151 17.22 -14.58 6.26
CA SER A 151 18.47 -14.79 6.97
C SER A 151 19.50 -13.74 6.60
N LEU A 152 20.25 -13.28 7.58
CA LEU A 152 21.39 -12.40 7.38
C LEU A 152 22.51 -12.84 8.32
N CYS A 153 23.68 -13.17 7.77
CA CYS A 153 24.88 -13.55 8.53
C CYS A 153 26.10 -12.85 8.00
N ALA A 154 27.22 -12.87 8.77
CA ALA A 154 28.49 -12.34 8.37
C ALA A 154 29.57 -13.43 8.42
N ASP A 155 30.20 -13.71 7.28
CA ASP A 155 31.29 -14.69 7.15
C ASP A 155 32.54 -13.99 6.59
N PHE A 156 33.50 -13.73 7.46
CA PHE A 156 34.77 -13.07 7.13
C PHE A 156 35.93 -14.04 7.00
N HIS A 157 35.66 -15.32 6.73
CA HIS A 157 36.69 -16.33 6.57
C HIS A 157 37.76 -15.93 5.52
N GLY A 158 39.06 -16.08 5.86
CA GLY A 158 40.17 -15.70 5.01
C GLY A 158 40.42 -14.18 4.90
N ARG A 159 39.78 -13.36 5.76
CA ARG A 159 40.03 -11.92 5.80
C ARG A 159 40.96 -11.55 6.95
N PRO A 160 41.70 -10.39 6.86
CA PRO A 160 42.53 -9.91 7.94
C PRO A 160 41.78 -9.66 9.27
N TYR A 161 40.47 -9.57 9.23
CA TYR A 161 39.54 -9.38 10.34
C TYR A 161 38.64 -10.61 10.55
N GLU A 162 39.11 -11.79 10.14
CA GLU A 162 38.48 -13.08 10.48
C GLU A 162 38.26 -13.21 11.99
N GLY A 163 37.07 -13.63 12.41
CA GLY A 163 36.67 -13.68 13.82
C GLY A 163 35.99 -12.42 14.35
N GLU A 164 36.04 -11.32 13.62
CA GLU A 164 35.19 -10.15 13.92
C GLU A 164 33.73 -10.46 13.62
N LYS A 165 32.85 -9.69 14.29
CA LYS A 165 31.41 -9.73 14.06
C LYS A 165 30.99 -8.43 13.39
N LEU A 166 29.90 -8.49 12.61
CA LEU A 166 29.17 -7.29 12.25
C LEU A 166 28.26 -6.94 13.43
N LYS A 167 28.54 -5.82 14.11
CA LYS A 167 27.86 -5.37 15.33
C LYS A 167 26.83 -4.29 15.01
N ASP A 168 25.89 -4.10 15.93
CA ASP A 168 24.88 -3.04 15.89
C ASP A 168 24.15 -3.00 14.55
N VAL A 169 23.68 -4.19 14.14
CA VAL A 169 23.09 -4.38 12.81
C VAL A 169 21.74 -3.69 12.72
N LYS A 170 21.62 -2.84 11.71
CA LYS A 170 20.38 -2.20 11.29
C LYS A 170 20.06 -2.61 9.86
N VAL A 171 18.76 -2.71 9.55
CA VAL A 171 18.27 -3.05 8.21
C VAL A 171 17.18 -2.08 7.86
N PHE A 172 17.30 -1.41 6.73
CA PHE A 172 16.33 -0.41 6.30
C PHE A 172 16.21 -0.31 4.78
N LEU A 173 15.14 0.32 4.34
CA LEU A 173 14.91 0.61 2.92
C LEU A 173 15.29 2.06 2.61
N MET A 174 15.92 2.27 1.47
CA MET A 174 16.20 3.59 0.91
C MET A 174 15.54 3.75 -0.46
N ASN A 175 15.35 5.01 -0.86
CA ASN A 175 14.73 5.38 -2.12
C ASN A 175 13.35 4.74 -2.26
N VAL A 176 12.52 4.87 -1.23
CA VAL A 176 11.14 4.39 -1.23
C VAL A 176 10.20 5.56 -1.51
N HIS A 177 9.17 5.32 -2.30
CA HIS A 177 8.12 6.32 -2.49
C HIS A 177 7.31 6.48 -1.21
N ASP A 178 7.02 7.71 -0.80
CA ASP A 178 6.22 8.00 0.40
C ASP A 178 4.72 8.05 0.11
N ARG A 179 4.30 8.07 -1.17
CA ARG A 179 2.89 8.11 -1.59
C ARG A 179 2.60 7.14 -2.71
N CYS A 180 1.40 6.55 -2.66
CA CYS A 180 0.87 5.66 -3.68
C CYS A 180 -0.59 5.99 -3.99
N LYS A 181 -0.96 6.03 -5.27
CA LYS A 181 -2.36 6.18 -5.70
C LYS A 181 -3.15 4.92 -5.37
N ILE A 182 -4.26 5.09 -4.66
CA ILE A 182 -5.07 3.98 -4.15
C ILE A 182 -5.61 3.12 -5.29
N LEU A 183 -6.16 3.74 -6.34
CA LEU A 183 -6.84 3.04 -7.40
C LEU A 183 -5.86 2.38 -8.39
N SER A 184 -4.91 3.15 -8.91
CA SER A 184 -3.95 2.64 -9.89
C SER A 184 -2.82 1.82 -9.26
N ARG A 185 -2.64 1.90 -7.96
CA ARG A 185 -1.53 1.29 -7.20
C ARG A 185 -0.15 1.69 -7.73
N LYS A 186 -0.05 2.91 -8.26
CA LYS A 186 1.20 3.50 -8.73
C LYS A 186 1.71 4.51 -7.75
N SER A 187 2.99 4.43 -7.47
CA SER A 187 3.70 5.39 -6.63
C SER A 187 3.81 6.75 -7.30
N GLU A 188 3.85 7.81 -6.50
CA GLU A 188 4.10 9.16 -7.00
C GLU A 188 5.61 9.36 -7.22
N PRO A 189 6.06 9.66 -8.45
CA PRO A 189 7.48 9.63 -8.81
C PRO A 189 8.32 10.74 -8.19
N SER A 190 7.71 11.77 -7.61
CA SER A 190 8.41 12.93 -7.06
C SER A 190 8.50 12.94 -5.53
N SER A 191 7.94 11.94 -4.86
CA SER A 191 7.82 11.91 -3.41
C SER A 191 8.56 10.70 -2.83
N TRP A 192 9.60 10.96 -2.02
CA TRP A 192 10.53 9.96 -1.53
C TRP A 192 10.71 10.01 -0.01
N ALA A 193 10.70 8.85 0.63
CA ALA A 193 11.20 8.64 1.98
C ALA A 193 12.55 7.93 1.93
N ASN A 194 13.39 8.14 2.94
CA ASN A 194 14.76 7.61 3.03
C ASN A 194 15.54 7.83 1.72
N TYR A 195 15.58 9.08 1.30
CA TYR A 195 16.28 9.48 0.10
C TYR A 195 17.53 10.31 0.44
N ARG A 196 18.69 9.93 -0.12
CA ARG A 196 20.01 10.51 0.16
C ARG A 196 20.34 10.41 1.65
N GLU A 197 20.74 11.49 2.31
CA GLU A 197 21.17 11.53 3.71
C GLU A 197 20.02 11.47 4.74
N ARG A 198 18.76 11.45 4.29
CA ARG A 198 17.59 11.50 5.16
C ARG A 198 17.09 10.08 5.43
N ILE A 199 17.26 9.61 6.64
CA ILE A 199 16.76 8.30 7.09
C ILE A 199 15.67 8.53 8.14
N TYR A 200 14.48 7.97 7.90
CA TYR A 200 13.40 7.87 8.87
C TYR A 200 13.46 6.51 9.53
N GLU A 201 13.46 6.50 10.85
CA GLU A 201 13.49 5.28 11.67
C GLU A 201 12.07 4.75 11.94
N ASP A 202 11.21 4.76 10.93
CA ASP A 202 9.87 4.20 11.02
C ASP A 202 9.93 2.68 10.82
N SER A 203 9.22 1.94 11.68
CA SER A 203 9.22 0.49 11.70
C SER A 203 8.73 -0.17 10.41
N ILE A 204 8.04 0.57 9.55
CA ILE A 204 7.58 0.07 8.25
C ILE A 204 8.75 -0.11 7.27
N ILE A 205 9.79 0.74 7.37
CA ILE A 205 10.96 0.75 6.48
C ILE A 205 12.29 0.59 7.20
N TYR A 206 12.31 0.46 8.52
CA TYR A 206 13.54 0.48 9.34
C TYR A 206 13.45 -0.50 10.50
N CYS A 207 14.54 -1.24 10.74
CA CYS A 207 14.71 -2.12 11.90
C CYS A 207 16.10 -1.93 12.50
N ASP A 208 16.14 -1.43 13.73
CA ASP A 208 17.34 -1.45 14.57
C ASP A 208 17.25 -2.62 15.54
N SER A 209 18.08 -3.62 15.34
CA SER A 209 18.06 -4.82 16.20
C SER A 209 19.08 -4.76 17.33
N GLY A 210 20.12 -3.93 17.23
CA GLY A 210 21.27 -3.92 18.13
C GLY A 210 22.04 -5.26 18.19
N ILE A 211 21.73 -6.21 17.30
CA ILE A 211 22.30 -7.57 17.30
C ILE A 211 23.65 -7.56 16.61
N SER A 212 24.56 -8.42 17.11
CA SER A 212 25.84 -8.72 16.44
C SER A 212 25.75 -10.07 15.74
N ILE A 213 26.05 -10.10 14.45
CA ILE A 213 25.99 -11.31 13.61
C ILE A 213 27.39 -11.82 13.22
N SER A 214 27.46 -13.12 12.94
CA SER A 214 28.65 -13.83 12.48
C SER A 214 28.22 -15.02 11.61
N ALA A 215 29.15 -15.86 11.18
CA ALA A 215 28.83 -17.10 10.46
C ALA A 215 27.95 -18.07 11.31
N ALA A 216 28.08 -18.01 12.65
CA ALA A 216 27.33 -18.85 13.59
C ALA A 216 26.09 -18.17 14.19
N VAL A 217 26.01 -16.83 14.13
CA VAL A 217 24.90 -16.06 14.69
C VAL A 217 24.20 -15.33 13.56
N VAL A 218 23.00 -15.80 13.24
CA VAL A 218 22.16 -15.28 12.15
C VAL A 218 21.16 -14.28 12.71
N PHE A 219 20.96 -13.20 11.97
CA PHE A 219 19.92 -12.21 12.25
C PHE A 219 18.54 -12.87 12.14
N PRO A 220 17.63 -12.65 13.09
CA PRO A 220 16.26 -13.14 12.97
C PRO A 220 15.55 -12.52 11.77
N GLY A 221 14.67 -13.28 11.14
CA GLY A 221 13.92 -12.79 9.98
C GLY A 221 13.13 -11.52 10.30
N ILE A 222 13.15 -10.57 9.38
CA ILE A 222 12.38 -9.32 9.45
C ILE A 222 11.60 -9.09 8.16
N SER A 223 10.55 -8.29 8.26
CA SER A 223 9.81 -7.79 7.10
C SER A 223 9.76 -6.27 7.15
N LEU A 224 10.07 -5.64 6.03
CA LEU A 224 9.93 -4.22 5.78
C LEU A 224 8.95 -4.04 4.62
N TYR A 225 8.34 -2.87 4.50
CA TYR A 225 7.29 -2.64 3.52
C TYR A 225 7.50 -1.31 2.82
N CYS A 226 7.19 -1.25 1.54
CA CYS A 226 7.26 -0.02 0.75
C CYS A 226 6.28 -0.05 -0.42
N TYR A 227 6.06 1.09 -1.03
CA TYR A 227 5.28 1.16 -2.25
C TYR A 227 6.06 0.65 -3.46
N PRO A 228 5.36 0.28 -4.55
CA PRO A 228 5.98 -0.16 -5.79
C PRO A 228 6.98 0.85 -6.36
N ASN A 229 8.01 0.34 -7.01
CA ASN A 229 8.96 1.11 -7.79
C ASN A 229 9.27 0.30 -9.06
N ASP A 230 8.66 0.66 -10.18
CA ASP A 230 8.76 -0.06 -11.45
C ASP A 230 10.04 0.24 -12.24
N ILE A 231 10.99 0.99 -11.64
CA ILE A 231 12.28 1.32 -12.24
C ILE A 231 13.12 0.05 -12.41
N SER A 232 13.58 -0.19 -13.64
CA SER A 232 14.47 -1.31 -13.97
C SER A 232 15.94 -0.91 -13.99
N GLU A 233 16.23 0.34 -14.38
CA GLU A 233 17.58 0.89 -14.49
C GLU A 233 17.65 2.24 -13.75
N GLU A 234 18.66 2.39 -12.91
CA GLU A 234 18.85 3.55 -12.07
C GLU A 234 19.36 4.76 -12.87
N THR A 235 18.74 5.92 -12.62
CA THR A 235 19.25 7.22 -13.05
C THR A 235 19.35 8.16 -11.85
N PRO A 236 20.05 9.30 -11.95
CA PRO A 236 20.12 10.28 -10.86
C PRO A 236 18.74 10.83 -10.40
N GLU A 237 17.75 10.77 -11.29
CA GLU A 237 16.39 11.29 -11.05
C GLU A 237 15.41 10.17 -10.65
N THR A 238 15.74 8.92 -11.01
CA THR A 238 14.90 7.74 -10.77
C THR A 238 15.72 6.64 -10.10
N PRO A 239 15.95 6.74 -8.78
CA PRO A 239 16.74 5.75 -8.05
C PRO A 239 15.99 4.44 -7.89
N LEU A 240 16.73 3.34 -7.85
CA LEU A 240 16.20 2.05 -7.43
C LEU A 240 15.94 2.04 -5.93
N THR A 241 14.88 1.36 -5.50
CA THR A 241 14.71 1.01 -4.10
C THR A 241 15.84 0.11 -3.64
N ARG A 242 16.42 0.39 -2.47
CA ARG A 242 17.55 -0.35 -1.90
C ARG A 242 17.21 -0.94 -0.55
N LEU A 243 17.55 -2.20 -0.37
CA LEU A 243 17.65 -2.83 0.95
C LEU A 243 19.07 -2.57 1.46
N VAL A 244 19.22 -1.82 2.55
CA VAL A 244 20.51 -1.47 3.12
C VAL A 244 20.69 -2.19 4.45
N ILE A 245 21.84 -2.84 4.60
CA ILE A 245 22.31 -3.37 5.88
C ILE A 245 23.40 -2.40 6.37
N GLU A 246 23.27 -1.92 7.59
CA GLU A 246 24.29 -1.15 8.32
C GLU A 246 24.87 -2.00 9.44
N GLY A 247 26.16 -1.85 9.70
CA GLY A 247 26.78 -2.47 10.87
C GLY A 247 28.22 -2.06 11.06
N THR A 248 28.77 -2.34 12.25
CA THR A 248 30.09 -1.90 12.68
C THR A 248 31.09 -3.06 12.71
N ILE A 249 32.27 -2.88 12.11
CA ILE A 249 33.41 -3.79 12.15
C ILE A 249 34.65 -3.02 12.61
N GLY A 250 35.28 -3.45 13.72
CA GLY A 250 36.48 -2.80 14.22
C GLY A 250 36.30 -1.33 14.59
N GLY A 251 35.07 -0.93 15.00
CA GLY A 251 34.73 0.45 15.38
C GLY A 251 34.36 1.38 14.21
N ASN A 252 34.35 0.90 12.97
CA ASN A 252 33.91 1.66 11.80
C ASN A 252 32.57 1.15 11.30
N THR A 253 31.69 2.06 10.93
CA THR A 253 30.39 1.75 10.32
C THR A 253 30.55 1.47 8.83
N TYR A 254 29.85 0.44 8.35
CA TYR A 254 29.80 0.03 6.96
C TYR A 254 28.37 -0.21 6.52
N PHE A 255 28.11 0.10 5.25
CA PHE A 255 26.82 -0.08 4.59
C PHE A 255 26.91 -1.11 3.47
N TYR A 256 25.84 -1.85 3.25
CA TYR A 256 25.71 -2.91 2.26
C TYR A 256 24.40 -2.72 1.50
N PRO A 257 24.34 -1.79 0.54
CA PRO A 257 23.15 -1.56 -0.28
C PRO A 257 22.95 -2.68 -1.29
N ILE A 258 21.71 -3.18 -1.40
CA ILE A 258 21.25 -4.16 -2.36
C ILE A 258 20.12 -3.52 -3.17
N ASN A 259 20.32 -3.32 -4.45
CA ASN A 259 19.31 -2.75 -5.34
C ASN A 259 18.18 -3.75 -5.62
N ILE A 260 16.95 -3.27 -5.60
CA ILE A 260 15.75 -4.06 -5.91
C ILE A 260 15.07 -3.44 -7.13
N PRO A 261 15.35 -3.93 -8.35
CA PRO A 261 14.69 -3.44 -9.56
C PRO A 261 13.27 -3.98 -9.69
N CYS A 262 12.42 -3.26 -10.41
CA CYS A 262 11.06 -3.68 -10.80
C CYS A 262 10.22 -4.17 -9.60
N LEU A 263 10.11 -3.34 -8.57
CA LEU A 263 9.40 -3.67 -7.35
C LEU A 263 7.90 -3.46 -7.55
N GLU A 264 7.12 -4.55 -7.47
CA GLU A 264 5.69 -4.58 -7.72
C GLU A 264 4.88 -4.65 -6.41
N GLY A 265 3.74 -3.98 -6.36
CA GLY A 265 2.78 -4.08 -5.24
C GLY A 265 2.17 -5.49 -5.12
N GLY A 266 1.86 -5.91 -3.90
CA GLY A 266 1.31 -7.24 -3.63
C GLY A 266 2.30 -8.38 -3.85
N LYS A 267 3.60 -8.10 -3.89
CA LYS A 267 4.67 -9.11 -3.99
C LYS A 267 5.53 -9.13 -2.73
N GLU A 268 6.05 -10.31 -2.40
CA GLU A 268 7.08 -10.52 -1.39
C GLU A 268 8.43 -10.78 -2.06
N TYR A 269 9.43 -9.97 -1.71
CA TYR A 269 10.82 -10.10 -2.14
C TYR A 269 11.63 -10.63 -0.96
N ALA A 270 11.93 -11.93 -0.97
CA ALA A 270 12.59 -12.61 0.13
C ALA A 270 14.09 -12.77 -0.13
N PHE A 271 14.91 -12.39 0.85
CA PHE A 271 16.36 -12.37 0.77
C PHE A 271 17.00 -13.29 1.80
N ASN A 272 18.02 -14.04 1.35
CA ASN A 272 19.00 -14.69 2.21
C ASN A 272 20.36 -14.04 1.93
N ILE A 273 20.98 -13.43 2.95
CA ILE A 273 22.11 -12.52 2.77
C ILE A 273 23.32 -12.99 3.59
N THR A 274 24.50 -12.97 2.97
CA THR A 274 25.77 -13.20 3.64
C THR A 274 26.71 -12.05 3.35
N ILE A 275 27.16 -11.37 4.40
CA ILE A 275 28.19 -10.32 4.34
C ILE A 275 29.56 -11.00 4.39
N THR A 276 30.43 -10.74 3.42
CA THR A 276 31.72 -11.42 3.27
C THR A 276 32.95 -10.50 3.31
N LYS A 277 32.72 -9.19 3.19
CA LYS A 277 33.76 -8.15 3.27
C LYS A 277 33.23 -6.93 3.99
N LYS A 278 34.12 -5.97 4.29
CA LYS A 278 33.74 -4.61 4.68
C LYS A 278 32.96 -3.97 3.55
N GLY A 279 31.90 -3.26 3.90
CA GLY A 279 31.05 -2.53 2.97
C GLY A 279 31.60 -1.15 2.60
N THR A 280 30.71 -0.28 2.14
CA THR A 280 30.99 1.12 1.84
C THR A 280 30.86 1.99 3.08
N SER A 281 31.37 3.21 3.02
CA SER A 281 31.17 4.22 4.08
C SER A 281 29.89 5.02 3.91
N ASP A 282 29.13 4.77 2.85
CA ASP A 282 27.95 5.55 2.45
C ASP A 282 26.88 4.58 1.91
N PRO A 283 25.63 4.66 2.38
CA PRO A 283 24.55 3.79 1.92
C PRO A 283 24.12 4.02 0.44
N ASP A 284 24.45 5.16 -0.15
CA ASP A 284 24.18 5.45 -1.56
C ASP A 284 25.23 4.90 -2.52
N THR A 285 26.40 4.58 -2.01
CA THR A 285 27.49 4.03 -2.82
C THR A 285 27.37 2.51 -2.96
N PRO A 286 27.36 1.95 -4.17
CA PRO A 286 27.32 0.49 -4.37
C PRO A 286 28.45 -0.21 -3.62
N ALA A 287 28.14 -1.32 -2.96
CA ALA A 287 29.14 -2.13 -2.29
C ALA A 287 30.08 -2.80 -3.30
N ASP A 288 31.35 -3.01 -2.90
CA ASP A 288 32.32 -3.76 -3.71
C ASP A 288 31.77 -5.13 -4.12
N VAL A 289 32.11 -5.55 -5.34
CA VAL A 289 31.74 -6.87 -5.84
C VAL A 289 32.15 -7.97 -4.88
N GLY A 290 31.17 -8.76 -4.45
CA GLY A 290 31.34 -9.85 -3.52
C GLY A 290 31.46 -9.42 -2.04
N ALA A 291 31.19 -8.16 -1.68
CA ALA A 291 31.03 -7.77 -0.27
C ALA A 291 29.74 -8.34 0.33
N VAL A 292 28.74 -8.45 -0.52
CA VAL A 292 27.44 -9.07 -0.20
C VAL A 292 27.19 -10.21 -1.17
N ARG A 293 26.77 -11.35 -0.66
CA ARG A 293 26.17 -12.44 -1.44
C ARG A 293 24.73 -12.57 -1.00
N PHE A 294 23.82 -12.64 -1.94
CA PHE A 294 22.40 -12.84 -1.63
C PHE A 294 21.71 -13.70 -2.69
N ASN A 295 20.68 -14.39 -2.24
CA ASN A 295 19.69 -15.01 -3.10
C ASN A 295 18.37 -14.28 -2.87
N GLN A 296 17.69 -13.92 -3.95
CA GLN A 296 16.39 -13.27 -3.94
C GLN A 296 15.35 -14.21 -4.55
N SER A 297 14.18 -14.30 -3.94
CA SER A 297 13.00 -14.90 -4.53
C SER A 297 11.85 -13.89 -4.52
N VAL A 298 11.02 -13.92 -5.56
CA VAL A 298 9.83 -13.06 -5.67
C VAL A 298 8.61 -13.97 -5.65
N LEU A 299 7.77 -13.77 -4.68
CA LEU A 299 6.57 -14.58 -4.44
C LEU A 299 5.34 -13.66 -4.38
N PRO A 300 4.13 -14.17 -4.66
CA PRO A 300 2.93 -13.47 -4.24
C PRO A 300 2.99 -13.26 -2.72
N TRP A 301 2.65 -12.06 -2.27
CA TRP A 301 2.59 -11.81 -0.82
C TRP A 301 1.48 -12.66 -0.20
N LYS A 302 1.85 -13.52 0.73
CA LYS A 302 0.93 -14.31 1.55
C LYS A 302 1.11 -13.90 3.00
N ASP A 303 0.05 -13.46 3.64
CA ASP A 303 0.04 -13.32 5.09
C ASP A 303 -0.10 -14.70 5.75
N GLY A 304 0.77 -14.92 6.69
CA GLY A 304 0.82 -16.12 7.51
C GLY A 304 2.27 -16.57 7.64
N ASP A 305 2.77 -16.62 8.86
CA ASP A 305 3.97 -17.37 9.21
C ASP A 305 3.75 -18.83 8.81
N GLU A 306 3.97 -19.17 7.55
CA GLU A 306 4.32 -20.55 7.25
C GLU A 306 5.66 -20.78 7.95
N ALA A 307 5.57 -21.51 9.05
CA ALA A 307 6.72 -22.04 9.76
C ALA A 307 7.75 -22.49 8.73
N ILE A 308 8.95 -21.96 8.88
CA ILE A 308 10.12 -22.33 8.10
C ILE A 308 10.20 -23.86 8.17
N GLU A 309 9.73 -24.57 7.14
CA GLU A 309 10.14 -25.94 6.94
C GLU A 309 11.64 -25.90 6.69
N ARG A 310 12.37 -26.32 7.70
CA ARG A 310 13.82 -26.54 7.64
C ARG A 310 14.07 -27.71 6.69
N PHE A 311 14.65 -27.40 5.56
CA PHE A 311 15.40 -28.39 4.79
C PHE A 311 16.89 -28.31 5.12
#